data_cb111fbf40f6d68af42efe6479f1ce3f
#
_entry.id   cb111fbf40f6d68af42efe6479f1ce3f
#
_cell.length_a   1.000
_cell.length_b   1.000
_cell.length_c   1.000
_cell.angle_alpha   90.00
_cell.angle_beta   90.00
_cell.angle_gamma   90.00
#
_symmetry.space_group_name_H-M   'P 1'
#
loop_
_entity.id
_entity.type
_entity.pdbx_description
1 polymer ?
#
loop_
_entity_poly.entity_id
_entity_poly.type
_entity_poly.pdbx_seq_one_letter_code
_entity_poly.pdbx_strand_id
1 'polypeptide(L)'
;MPFAPSPTARTRAGALLASVTALVSVGTLHPAPAAAASAPAPSPRATAAVLDLDGTARTPVLHGQDSAYDTASIVKVDILSALLLRAQDAGRRLTAGERGLAEPMIKRSDNAAADALWRRIGRASGLAAANKRLGLASTTGGPGGKWGLTRTTASDQIRLLRAVFDGDPAGQQGSTAKSGSAKSGSPSRSALNAESRTYVRTLMSQVVPEQTWGVSAVGGSGTPRALKNGWLQRNTSGLWDVNSVGQVTVKGHRCLVAVLSNGSASMSDGISLVERTAREAVA
;
A
#
# COMPACT_ATOMS: atom_id res chain seq x y z
N MET A 1 -13.99 -53.94 32.91
CA MET A 1 -14.52 -54.34 34.21
C MET A 1 -15.02 -53.14 34.95
N PRO A 2 -16.23 -53.20 35.41
CA PRO A 2 -16.98 -52.09 35.94
C PRO A 2 -16.88 -52.00 37.47
N PHE A 3 -17.16 -50.85 38.04
CA PHE A 3 -17.87 -50.78 39.34
C PHE A 3 -18.46 -49.39 39.56
N ALA A 4 -19.77 -49.40 39.70
CA ALA A 4 -20.64 -48.40 40.31
C ALA A 4 -20.85 -48.82 41.80
N PRO A 5 -21.87 -48.33 42.56
CA PRO A 5 -22.32 -46.95 42.79
C PRO A 5 -22.56 -46.67 44.32
N SER A 6 -22.99 -45.45 44.65
CA SER A 6 -23.86 -44.99 45.75
C SER A 6 -23.52 -45.24 47.23
N PRO A 7 -23.98 -44.43 48.23
CA PRO A 7 -25.39 -44.32 48.52
C PRO A 7 -25.95 -42.94 48.99
N THR A 8 -27.23 -42.85 48.86
CA THR A 8 -28.22 -41.94 49.41
C THR A 8 -28.19 -41.73 50.90
N ALA A 9 -28.47 -40.54 51.39
CA ALA A 9 -28.99 -40.29 52.72
C ALA A 9 -30.17 -39.28 52.70
N ARG A 10 -31.20 -39.70 53.35
CA ARG A 10 -32.55 -39.11 53.44
C ARG A 10 -32.65 -38.04 54.51
N THR A 11 -33.43 -37.00 54.19
CA THR A 11 -34.51 -36.32 54.97
C THR A 11 -34.29 -35.94 56.42
N ARG A 12 -34.50 -34.68 56.73
CA ARG A 12 -35.46 -34.28 57.80
C ARG A 12 -36.04 -32.88 57.46
N ALA A 13 -37.38 -32.83 57.39
CA ALA A 13 -38.19 -31.65 57.36
C ALA A 13 -38.17 -30.95 58.73
N GLY A 14 -37.95 -29.63 58.70
CA GLY A 14 -38.13 -28.78 59.86
C GLY A 14 -38.88 -27.53 59.39
N ALA A 15 -40.17 -27.44 59.70
CA ALA A 15 -40.97 -26.26 59.49
C ALA A 15 -40.60 -25.20 60.54
N LEU A 16 -40.18 -24.03 60.09
CA LEU A 16 -40.10 -22.84 60.94
C LEU A 16 -40.89 -21.71 60.24
N LEU A 17 -41.94 -21.31 60.92
CA LEU A 17 -42.71 -20.10 60.68
C LEU A 17 -41.75 -18.90 60.81
N ALA A 18 -41.58 -18.12 59.76
CA ALA A 18 -40.93 -16.83 59.83
C ALA A 18 -41.87 -15.75 59.35
N SER A 19 -42.06 -14.82 60.23
CA SER A 19 -42.91 -13.61 60.09
C SER A 19 -42.47 -12.76 58.91
N VAL A 20 -43.48 -12.37 58.11
CA VAL A 20 -43.28 -11.45 57.00
C VAL A 20 -43.24 -10.01 57.56
N THR A 21 -42.05 -9.44 57.62
CA THR A 21 -41.89 -7.99 57.82
C THR A 21 -41.73 -7.40 56.42
N ALA A 22 -42.71 -6.70 55.93
CA ALA A 22 -42.66 -5.96 54.67
C ALA A 22 -41.74 -4.74 54.84
N LEU A 23 -40.53 -4.80 54.33
CA LEU A 23 -39.66 -3.65 54.12
C LEU A 23 -40.06 -3.00 52.78
N VAL A 24 -40.73 -1.85 52.87
CA VAL A 24 -40.93 -0.95 51.71
C VAL A 24 -39.58 -0.33 51.40
N SER A 25 -38.85 -0.91 50.45
CA SER A 25 -37.66 -0.29 49.85
C SER A 25 -38.10 0.78 48.85
N VAL A 26 -37.96 2.04 49.24
CA VAL A 26 -38.00 3.17 48.31
C VAL A 26 -36.82 3.03 47.34
N GLY A 27 -37.06 2.45 46.19
CA GLY A 27 -36.06 2.34 45.12
C GLY A 27 -35.79 3.74 44.56
N THR A 28 -34.64 4.27 44.87
CA THR A 28 -34.10 5.44 44.12
C THR A 28 -33.87 5.00 42.69
N LEU A 29 -34.70 5.46 41.76
CA LEU A 29 -34.48 5.34 40.32
C LEU A 29 -33.16 6.10 39.96
N HIS A 30 -32.07 5.38 39.88
CA HIS A 30 -30.87 5.94 39.26
C HIS A 30 -31.12 6.03 37.75
N PRO A 31 -31.01 7.23 37.13
CA PRO A 31 -31.07 7.30 35.67
C PRO A 31 -29.96 6.42 35.11
N ALA A 32 -30.29 5.51 34.19
CA ALA A 32 -29.33 4.72 33.47
C ALA A 32 -28.32 5.68 32.80
N PRO A 33 -27.00 5.40 32.84
CA PRO A 33 -26.05 6.23 32.16
C PRO A 33 -26.46 6.28 30.69
N ALA A 34 -26.65 7.51 30.18
CA ALA A 34 -26.91 7.72 28.77
C ALA A 34 -25.77 7.05 27.99
N ALA A 35 -26.13 6.12 27.13
CA ALA A 35 -25.14 5.48 26.24
C ALA A 35 -24.44 6.61 25.48
N ALA A 36 -23.17 6.79 25.74
CA ALA A 36 -22.35 7.76 25.01
C ALA A 36 -22.48 7.40 23.54
N ALA A 37 -23.07 8.29 22.75
CA ALA A 37 -23.16 8.14 21.31
C ALA A 37 -21.74 7.94 20.78
N SER A 38 -21.47 6.78 20.21
CA SER A 38 -20.17 6.49 19.59
C SER A 38 -19.91 7.58 18.56
N ALA A 39 -18.75 8.23 18.64
CA ALA A 39 -18.36 9.21 17.64
C ALA A 39 -18.49 8.58 16.24
N PRO A 40 -19.04 9.29 15.25
CA PRO A 40 -19.19 8.75 13.90
C PRO A 40 -17.83 8.27 13.40
N ALA A 41 -17.80 7.09 12.77
CA ALA A 41 -16.58 6.55 12.19
C ALA A 41 -16.02 7.59 11.20
N PRO A 42 -14.68 7.80 11.17
CA PRO A 42 -14.06 8.76 10.26
C PRO A 42 -14.42 8.38 8.82
N SER A 43 -14.84 9.37 8.04
CA SER A 43 -15.16 9.17 6.63
C SER A 43 -13.92 8.69 5.86
N PRO A 44 -14.05 7.78 4.89
CA PRO A 44 -12.96 7.36 4.03
C PRO A 44 -12.32 8.56 3.33
N ARG A 45 -10.99 8.55 3.25
CA ARG A 45 -10.21 9.61 2.58
C ARG A 45 -9.37 9.02 1.47
N ALA A 46 -9.22 9.76 0.37
CA ALA A 46 -8.30 9.43 -0.70
C ALA A 46 -7.56 10.66 -1.20
N THR A 47 -6.35 10.44 -1.69
CA THR A 47 -5.55 11.43 -2.42
C THR A 47 -5.04 10.78 -3.68
N ALA A 48 -5.15 11.49 -4.81
CA ALA A 48 -4.53 11.08 -6.05
C ALA A 48 -3.46 12.07 -6.49
N ALA A 49 -2.44 11.55 -7.16
CA ALA A 49 -1.48 12.34 -7.93
C ALA A 49 -1.36 11.75 -9.33
N VAL A 50 -1.35 12.63 -10.34
CA VAL A 50 -1.26 12.24 -11.75
C VAL A 50 -0.15 13.03 -12.43
N LEU A 51 0.67 12.35 -13.23
CA LEU A 51 1.68 12.98 -14.08
C LEU A 51 1.57 12.40 -15.50
N ASP A 52 1.27 13.27 -16.46
CA ASP A 52 1.34 12.95 -17.87
C ASP A 52 2.81 12.93 -18.33
N LEU A 53 3.30 11.77 -18.77
CA LEU A 53 4.69 11.61 -19.25
C LEU A 53 4.88 12.15 -20.66
N ASP A 54 3.84 12.23 -21.45
CA ASP A 54 3.88 12.68 -22.85
C ASP A 54 3.49 14.18 -22.98
N GLY A 55 2.96 14.77 -21.89
CA GLY A 55 2.66 16.18 -21.77
C GLY A 55 3.90 17.05 -21.53
N THR A 56 3.66 18.37 -21.52
CA THR A 56 4.72 19.37 -21.25
C THR A 56 4.94 19.64 -19.77
N ALA A 57 3.93 19.41 -18.93
CA ALA A 57 4.01 19.61 -17.49
C ALA A 57 4.91 18.54 -16.84
N ARG A 58 5.84 19.00 -15.99
CA ARG A 58 6.76 18.11 -15.26
C ARG A 58 6.39 17.95 -13.78
N THR A 59 5.36 18.64 -13.33
CA THR A 59 4.83 18.61 -11.97
C THR A 59 3.54 17.79 -11.95
N PRO A 60 3.36 16.85 -11.01
CA PRO A 60 2.12 16.12 -10.89
C PRO A 60 0.97 17.02 -10.45
N VAL A 61 -0.22 16.74 -10.96
CA VAL A 61 -1.47 17.32 -10.46
C VAL A 61 -1.94 16.51 -9.26
N LEU A 62 -2.26 17.18 -8.17
CA LEU A 62 -2.77 16.59 -6.94
C LEU A 62 -4.29 16.79 -6.85
N HIS A 63 -4.99 15.73 -6.45
CA HIS A 63 -6.39 15.73 -6.08
C HIS A 63 -6.52 15.32 -4.63
N GLY A 64 -6.96 16.26 -3.78
CA GLY A 64 -6.98 16.11 -2.32
C GLY A 64 -5.68 16.59 -1.65
N GLN A 65 -5.63 16.45 -0.34
CA GLN A 65 -4.47 16.83 0.47
C GLN A 65 -3.39 15.76 0.37
N ASP A 66 -2.13 16.15 0.08
CA ASP A 66 -0.98 15.23 0.01
C ASP A 66 -0.55 14.75 1.40
N SER A 67 -1.48 14.08 2.08
CA SER A 67 -1.26 13.51 3.41
C SER A 67 -0.48 12.20 3.31
N ALA A 68 0.13 11.81 4.44
CA ALA A 68 0.80 10.52 4.53
C ALA A 68 -0.20 9.39 4.80
N TYR A 69 -0.09 8.29 4.04
CA TYR A 69 -0.86 7.06 4.14
C TYR A 69 0.06 5.87 4.41
N ASP A 70 -0.45 4.81 5.00
CA ASP A 70 0.27 3.55 5.06
C ASP A 70 0.23 2.85 3.71
N THR A 71 1.39 2.41 3.25
CA THR A 71 1.56 1.88 1.89
C THR A 71 0.85 0.57 1.62
N ALA A 72 0.66 -0.26 2.65
CA ALA A 72 0.40 -1.67 2.43
C ALA A 72 1.39 -2.25 1.38
N SER A 73 0.93 -3.03 0.42
CA SER A 73 1.82 -3.71 -0.55
C SER A 73 2.36 -2.84 -1.69
N ILE A 74 1.99 -1.56 -1.82
CA ILE A 74 2.64 -0.71 -2.86
C ILE A 74 4.12 -0.48 -2.55
N VAL A 75 4.54 -0.51 -1.27
CA VAL A 75 5.97 -0.42 -0.86
C VAL A 75 6.86 -1.48 -1.49
N LYS A 76 6.31 -2.56 -2.02
CA LYS A 76 7.08 -3.61 -2.68
C LYS A 76 7.82 -3.11 -3.92
N VAL A 77 7.30 -2.07 -4.59
CA VAL A 77 8.01 -1.39 -5.67
C VAL A 77 9.24 -0.64 -5.11
N ASP A 78 9.10 -0.02 -3.97
CA ASP A 78 10.16 0.70 -3.28
C ASP A 78 11.25 -0.27 -2.76
N ILE A 79 10.84 -1.39 -2.14
CA ILE A 79 11.76 -2.47 -1.72
C ILE A 79 12.55 -3.00 -2.91
N LEU A 80 11.91 -3.25 -4.06
CA LEU A 80 12.59 -3.71 -5.26
C LEU A 80 13.57 -2.65 -5.80
N SER A 81 13.16 -1.38 -5.81
CA SER A 81 14.01 -0.27 -6.22
C SER A 81 15.25 -0.15 -5.32
N ALA A 82 15.07 -0.27 -4.00
CA ALA A 82 16.16 -0.26 -3.04
C ALA A 82 17.14 -1.44 -3.25
N LEU A 83 16.62 -2.64 -3.54
CA LEU A 83 17.43 -3.80 -3.84
C LEU A 83 18.26 -3.60 -5.11
N LEU A 84 17.64 -3.05 -6.16
CA LEU A 84 18.31 -2.76 -7.44
C LEU A 84 19.39 -1.70 -7.27
N LEU A 85 19.15 -0.64 -6.51
CA LEU A 85 20.16 0.38 -6.20
C LEU A 85 21.37 -0.23 -5.49
N ARG A 86 21.15 -1.11 -4.52
CA ARG A 86 22.26 -1.82 -3.84
C ARG A 86 23.04 -2.73 -4.77
N ALA A 87 22.36 -3.40 -5.71
CA ALA A 87 23.02 -4.23 -6.71
C ALA A 87 23.89 -3.36 -7.66
N GLN A 88 23.35 -2.22 -8.08
CA GLN A 88 24.07 -1.24 -8.91
C GLN A 88 25.34 -0.72 -8.20
N ASP A 89 25.23 -0.37 -6.92
CA ASP A 89 26.37 0.12 -6.11
C ASP A 89 27.46 -0.94 -5.98
N ALA A 90 27.08 -2.21 -5.96
CA ALA A 90 28.00 -3.34 -5.93
C ALA A 90 28.51 -3.74 -7.34
N GLY A 91 28.20 -2.98 -8.39
CA GLY A 91 28.60 -3.27 -9.77
C GLY A 91 28.04 -4.59 -10.32
N ARG A 92 26.92 -5.10 -9.79
CA ARG A 92 26.36 -6.40 -10.15
C ARG A 92 24.88 -6.32 -10.53
N ARG A 93 24.39 -7.38 -11.16
CA ARG A 93 22.96 -7.65 -11.33
C ARG A 93 22.38 -8.34 -10.10
N LEU A 94 21.05 -8.41 -10.04
CA LEU A 94 20.38 -9.26 -9.06
C LEU A 94 20.78 -10.73 -9.27
N THR A 95 21.06 -11.43 -8.17
CA THR A 95 21.29 -12.88 -8.19
C THR A 95 20.01 -13.62 -8.61
N ALA A 96 20.13 -14.90 -8.97
CA ALA A 96 18.97 -15.76 -9.26
C ALA A 96 18.01 -15.83 -8.06
N GLY A 97 18.54 -15.95 -6.83
CA GLY A 97 17.72 -15.95 -5.61
C GLY A 97 17.01 -14.62 -5.34
N GLU A 98 17.64 -13.47 -5.66
CA GLU A 98 17.01 -12.16 -5.54
C GLU A 98 15.87 -11.98 -6.57
N ARG A 99 16.06 -12.44 -7.81
CA ARG A 99 15.03 -12.45 -8.84
C ARG A 99 13.89 -13.39 -8.46
N GLY A 100 14.18 -14.58 -7.97
CA GLY A 100 13.20 -15.57 -7.52
C GLY A 100 12.29 -15.07 -6.38
N LEU A 101 12.76 -14.08 -5.59
CA LEU A 101 11.94 -13.38 -4.59
C LEU A 101 11.22 -12.15 -5.17
N ALA A 102 11.90 -11.36 -6.02
CA ALA A 102 11.35 -10.13 -6.58
C ALA A 102 10.10 -10.41 -7.46
N GLU A 103 10.13 -11.46 -8.26
CA GLU A 103 9.04 -11.81 -9.16
C GLU A 103 7.72 -12.10 -8.42
N PRO A 104 7.63 -13.07 -7.49
CA PRO A 104 6.38 -13.29 -6.74
C PRO A 104 6.00 -12.09 -5.89
N MET A 105 6.97 -11.35 -5.31
CA MET A 105 6.69 -10.15 -4.54
C MET A 105 5.92 -9.10 -5.34
N ILE A 106 6.29 -8.85 -6.59
CA ILE A 106 5.60 -7.85 -7.43
C ILE A 106 4.36 -8.46 -8.09
N LYS A 107 4.50 -9.60 -8.79
CA LYS A 107 3.43 -10.16 -9.64
C LYS A 107 2.24 -10.67 -8.83
N ARG A 108 2.47 -11.33 -7.70
CA ARG A 108 1.43 -11.93 -6.83
C ARG A 108 1.29 -11.24 -5.48
N SER A 109 2.07 -10.20 -5.25
CA SER A 109 2.12 -9.51 -3.96
C SER A 109 2.52 -10.43 -2.79
N ASP A 110 3.41 -11.40 -3.02
CA ASP A 110 3.87 -12.37 -2.04
C ASP A 110 4.50 -11.69 -0.82
N ASN A 111 4.01 -12.00 0.38
CA ASN A 111 4.46 -11.39 1.63
C ASN A 111 5.75 -12.03 2.16
N ALA A 112 5.93 -13.35 2.00
CA ALA A 112 7.15 -14.03 2.45
C ALA A 112 8.36 -13.55 1.64
N ALA A 113 8.18 -13.36 0.33
CA ALA A 113 9.19 -12.76 -0.53
C ALA A 113 9.51 -11.31 -0.13
N ALA A 114 8.47 -10.52 0.21
CA ALA A 114 8.66 -9.16 0.71
C ALA A 114 9.42 -9.14 2.04
N ASP A 115 9.10 -10.01 2.99
CA ASP A 115 9.82 -10.16 4.26
C ASP A 115 11.30 -10.47 4.05
N ALA A 116 11.60 -11.39 3.13
CA ALA A 116 12.97 -11.77 2.80
C ALA A 116 13.75 -10.58 2.18
N LEU A 117 13.16 -9.88 1.21
CA LEU A 117 13.79 -8.75 0.56
C LEU A 117 13.87 -7.52 1.46
N TRP A 118 12.87 -7.27 2.32
CA TRP A 118 12.90 -6.22 3.34
C TRP A 118 14.10 -6.37 4.28
N ARG A 119 14.34 -7.59 4.78
CA ARG A 119 15.54 -7.87 5.57
C ARG A 119 16.82 -7.64 4.77
N ARG A 120 16.85 -8.08 3.50
CA ARG A 120 18.03 -8.00 2.63
C ARG A 120 18.41 -6.57 2.30
N ILE A 121 17.45 -5.67 2.10
CA ILE A 121 17.77 -4.25 1.88
C ILE A 121 18.22 -3.52 3.15
N GLY A 122 18.08 -4.11 4.34
CA GLY A 122 18.40 -3.48 5.63
C GLY A 122 17.19 -2.85 6.32
N ARG A 123 15.98 -3.31 6.00
CA ARG A 123 14.71 -2.84 6.58
C ARG A 123 14.52 -1.33 6.36
N ALA A 124 13.93 -0.63 7.35
CA ALA A 124 13.62 0.80 7.27
C ALA A 124 14.85 1.67 6.97
N SER A 125 16.01 1.35 7.54
CA SER A 125 17.24 2.12 7.31
C SER A 125 17.73 2.00 5.86
N GLY A 126 17.69 0.78 5.30
CA GLY A 126 18.06 0.57 3.90
C GLY A 126 17.05 1.19 2.93
N LEU A 127 15.76 1.14 3.26
CA LEU A 127 14.74 1.85 2.50
C LEU A 127 14.97 3.36 2.53
N ALA A 128 15.27 3.95 3.70
CA ALA A 128 15.54 5.38 3.84
C ALA A 128 16.75 5.83 3.00
N ALA A 129 17.81 5.02 2.94
CA ALA A 129 18.97 5.29 2.08
C ALA A 129 18.59 5.31 0.58
N ALA A 130 17.74 4.38 0.14
CA ALA A 130 17.22 4.35 -1.22
C ALA A 130 16.29 5.55 -1.48
N ASN A 131 15.38 5.87 -0.56
CA ASN A 131 14.43 6.98 -0.66
C ASN A 131 15.13 8.32 -0.84
N LYS A 132 16.24 8.54 -0.12
CA LYS A 132 17.07 9.75 -0.29
C LYS A 132 17.56 9.87 -1.74
N ARG A 133 17.97 8.77 -2.37
CA ARG A 133 18.47 8.76 -3.77
C ARG A 133 17.33 8.93 -4.78
N LEU A 134 16.14 8.42 -4.44
CA LEU A 134 14.95 8.50 -5.29
C LEU A 134 14.16 9.80 -5.08
N GLY A 135 14.56 10.65 -4.12
CA GLY A 135 13.89 11.91 -3.80
C GLY A 135 12.55 11.74 -3.07
N LEU A 136 12.36 10.62 -2.35
CA LEU A 136 11.14 10.34 -1.59
C LEU A 136 11.25 10.91 -0.18
N ALA A 137 11.04 12.23 -0.06
CA ALA A 137 11.31 12.98 1.18
C ALA A 137 10.26 12.73 2.27
N SER A 138 9.04 12.31 1.89
CA SER A 138 7.90 12.08 2.79
C SER A 138 7.60 10.58 2.97
N THR A 139 8.55 9.71 2.60
CA THR A 139 8.39 8.25 2.73
C THR A 139 9.26 7.72 3.86
N THR A 140 8.63 7.17 4.91
CA THR A 140 9.29 6.63 6.10
C THR A 140 8.98 5.16 6.26
N GLY A 141 10.02 4.33 6.34
CA GLY A 141 9.91 2.88 6.46
C GLY A 141 9.18 2.44 7.73
N GLY A 142 8.34 1.44 7.62
CA GLY A 142 7.60 0.86 8.73
C GLY A 142 8.52 0.24 9.79
N PRO A 143 8.07 0.16 11.06
CA PRO A 143 8.88 -0.33 12.17
C PRO A 143 9.13 -1.84 12.07
N GLY A 144 10.32 -2.28 12.45
CA GLY A 144 10.70 -3.70 12.54
C GLY A 144 10.50 -4.44 11.22
N GLY A 145 9.71 -5.50 11.25
CA GLY A 145 9.31 -6.27 10.07
C GLY A 145 8.06 -5.74 9.35
N LYS A 146 7.44 -4.66 9.84
CA LYS A 146 6.13 -4.18 9.36
C LYS A 146 6.25 -3.25 8.15
N TRP A 147 6.86 -3.71 7.08
CA TRP A 147 7.05 -2.93 5.84
C TRP A 147 5.73 -2.34 5.29
N GLY A 148 4.59 -3.03 5.45
CA GLY A 148 3.28 -2.53 5.01
C GLY A 148 2.80 -1.28 5.77
N LEU A 149 3.41 -0.95 6.92
CA LEU A 149 3.19 0.29 7.69
C LEU A 149 4.20 1.39 7.31
N THR A 150 4.90 1.26 6.19
CA THR A 150 5.66 2.36 5.59
C THR A 150 4.69 3.50 5.26
N ARG A 151 5.05 4.71 5.69
CA ARG A 151 4.25 5.92 5.43
C ARG A 151 4.75 6.60 4.19
N THR A 152 3.85 7.03 3.30
CA THR A 152 4.19 7.72 2.05
C THR A 152 3.11 8.71 1.64
N THR A 153 3.39 9.60 0.69
CA THR A 153 2.42 10.51 0.07
C THR A 153 2.21 10.16 -1.40
N ALA A 154 1.11 10.65 -1.99
CA ALA A 154 0.85 10.45 -3.41
C ALA A 154 1.94 11.09 -4.29
N SER A 155 2.47 12.26 -3.89
CA SER A 155 3.61 12.91 -4.57
C SER A 155 4.87 12.05 -4.54
N ASP A 156 5.20 11.41 -3.42
CA ASP A 156 6.37 10.54 -3.34
C ASP A 156 6.20 9.29 -4.20
N GLN A 157 4.98 8.73 -4.26
CA GLN A 157 4.72 7.60 -5.15
C GLN A 157 4.87 7.98 -6.63
N ILE A 158 4.47 9.19 -7.04
CA ILE A 158 4.77 9.69 -8.39
C ILE A 158 6.28 9.84 -8.61
N ARG A 159 7.06 10.30 -7.61
CA ARG A 159 8.53 10.38 -7.73
C ARG A 159 9.14 9.00 -7.92
N LEU A 160 8.69 8.00 -7.15
CA LEU A 160 9.11 6.61 -7.33
C LEU A 160 8.78 6.09 -8.73
N LEU A 161 7.55 6.29 -9.18
CA LEU A 161 7.12 5.89 -10.53
C LEU A 161 7.94 6.61 -11.61
N ARG A 162 8.24 7.89 -11.44
CA ARG A 162 9.13 8.61 -12.37
C ARG A 162 10.51 7.97 -12.44
N ALA A 163 11.09 7.60 -11.31
CA ALA A 163 12.38 6.91 -11.29
C ALA A 163 12.36 5.58 -12.08
N VAL A 164 11.19 4.95 -12.18
CA VAL A 164 10.98 3.68 -12.92
C VAL A 164 10.62 3.93 -14.39
N PHE A 165 9.72 4.87 -14.68
CA PHE A 165 9.08 5.01 -16.01
C PHE A 165 9.57 6.22 -16.83
N ASP A 166 10.09 7.29 -16.17
CA ASP A 166 10.61 8.46 -16.87
C ASP A 166 12.02 8.19 -17.37
N GLY A 167 12.30 8.55 -18.62
CA GLY A 167 13.64 8.42 -19.21
C GLY A 167 13.80 7.39 -20.33
N ASP A 168 12.70 6.84 -20.86
CA ASP A 168 12.68 6.27 -22.21
C ASP A 168 11.90 7.21 -23.13
N PRO A 169 12.56 8.00 -23.99
CA PRO A 169 11.85 8.61 -25.10
C PRO A 169 11.29 7.46 -25.94
N ALA A 170 9.96 7.40 -26.08
CA ALA A 170 9.33 6.55 -27.08
C ALA A 170 9.96 6.93 -28.43
N GLY A 171 10.86 6.11 -28.96
CA GLY A 171 11.33 6.27 -30.34
C GLY A 171 12.81 6.56 -30.58
N GLN A 172 13.74 6.40 -29.63
CA GLN A 172 15.16 6.39 -29.98
C GLN A 172 15.70 4.96 -30.09
N GLN A 173 15.14 4.19 -31.01
CA GLN A 173 15.91 3.14 -31.69
C GLN A 173 16.74 3.83 -32.77
N GLY A 174 18.06 3.83 -32.58
CA GLY A 174 19.02 4.16 -33.63
C GLY A 174 19.51 5.59 -33.63
N SER A 175 20.39 5.96 -32.73
CA SER A 175 21.43 6.94 -33.00
C SER A 175 22.65 6.63 -32.14
N THR A 176 23.71 6.14 -32.78
CA THR A 176 25.06 6.12 -32.25
C THR A 176 25.57 7.55 -32.12
N ALA A 177 25.32 8.17 -30.97
CA ALA A 177 25.86 9.50 -30.69
C ALA A 177 27.24 9.37 -30.08
N LYS A 178 28.25 9.84 -30.80
CA LYS A 178 29.61 10.07 -30.37
C LYS A 178 29.67 10.95 -29.13
N SER A 179 30.58 10.56 -28.22
CA SER A 179 31.01 11.32 -27.04
C SER A 179 31.26 12.81 -27.38
N GLY A 180 30.41 13.70 -26.88
CA GLY A 180 30.58 15.14 -26.93
C GLY A 180 30.31 15.72 -25.54
N SER A 181 31.24 16.55 -25.07
CA SER A 181 31.32 17.27 -23.81
C SER A 181 29.95 17.75 -23.27
N ALA A 182 29.60 17.32 -22.05
CA ALA A 182 28.35 17.68 -21.37
C ALA A 182 28.36 19.16 -20.93
N LYS A 183 27.47 19.98 -21.53
CA LYS A 183 27.08 21.29 -20.99
C LYS A 183 26.04 21.09 -19.88
N SER A 184 26.27 21.81 -18.78
CA SER A 184 25.38 21.93 -17.61
C SER A 184 23.92 22.19 -18.01
N GLY A 185 23.02 21.23 -17.69
CA GLY A 185 21.59 21.34 -18.01
C GLY A 185 20.92 20.00 -18.35
N SER A 186 21.61 18.86 -18.20
CA SER A 186 21.02 17.55 -18.47
C SER A 186 19.86 17.22 -17.51
N PRO A 187 18.74 16.64 -18.02
CA PRO A 187 17.66 16.16 -17.15
C PRO A 187 18.25 15.18 -16.13
N SER A 188 17.87 15.34 -14.88
CA SER A 188 18.34 14.51 -13.76
C SER A 188 18.24 13.03 -14.12
N ARG A 189 19.37 12.36 -14.29
CA ARG A 189 19.41 10.93 -14.55
C ARG A 189 18.72 10.20 -13.40
N SER A 190 17.76 9.32 -13.72
CA SER A 190 17.17 8.45 -12.71
C SER A 190 18.26 7.71 -11.91
N ALA A 191 18.07 7.59 -10.61
CA ALA A 191 18.95 6.80 -9.76
C ALA A 191 19.03 5.33 -10.20
N LEU A 192 17.95 4.80 -10.79
CA LEU A 192 17.89 3.48 -11.39
C LEU A 192 18.44 3.52 -12.82
N ASN A 193 19.34 2.60 -13.17
CA ASN A 193 19.81 2.43 -14.54
C ASN A 193 18.72 1.83 -15.46
N ALA A 194 18.94 1.84 -16.77
CA ALA A 194 17.96 1.39 -17.75
C ALA A 194 17.52 -0.08 -17.54
N GLU A 195 18.47 -0.98 -17.23
CA GLU A 195 18.18 -2.39 -16.97
C GLU A 195 17.26 -2.56 -15.75
N SER A 196 17.58 -1.87 -14.64
CA SER A 196 16.78 -1.88 -13.42
C SER A 196 15.37 -1.36 -13.67
N ARG A 197 15.23 -0.25 -14.38
CA ARG A 197 13.92 0.30 -14.74
C ARG A 197 13.10 -0.69 -15.57
N THR A 198 13.71 -1.25 -16.60
CA THR A 198 13.05 -2.26 -17.45
C THR A 198 12.59 -3.45 -16.63
N TYR A 199 13.40 -3.93 -15.69
CA TYR A 199 13.03 -5.06 -14.83
C TYR A 199 11.80 -4.74 -13.96
N VAL A 200 11.79 -3.57 -13.29
CA VAL A 200 10.62 -3.16 -12.47
C VAL A 200 9.36 -3.04 -13.33
N ARG A 201 9.45 -2.36 -14.49
CA ARG A 201 8.33 -2.19 -15.43
C ARG A 201 7.76 -3.53 -15.90
N THR A 202 8.64 -4.46 -16.29
CA THR A 202 8.25 -5.80 -16.70
C THR A 202 7.48 -6.52 -15.61
N LEU A 203 7.97 -6.50 -14.36
CA LEU A 203 7.25 -7.17 -13.27
C LEU A 203 5.89 -6.51 -12.96
N MET A 204 5.84 -5.17 -12.98
CA MET A 204 4.59 -4.43 -12.75
C MET A 204 3.55 -4.63 -13.86
N SER A 205 3.98 -4.91 -15.10
CA SER A 205 3.07 -5.22 -16.21
C SER A 205 2.53 -6.66 -16.17
N GLN A 206 3.10 -7.52 -15.34
CA GLN A 206 2.78 -8.94 -15.21
C GLN A 206 2.08 -9.29 -13.89
N VAL A 207 1.42 -8.32 -13.26
CA VAL A 207 0.59 -8.62 -12.08
C VAL A 207 -0.53 -9.58 -12.46
N VAL A 208 -0.86 -10.48 -11.53
CA VAL A 208 -1.92 -11.49 -11.75
C VAL A 208 -3.27 -10.81 -11.99
N PRO A 209 -4.18 -11.43 -12.76
CA PRO A 209 -5.46 -10.81 -13.14
C PRO A 209 -6.28 -10.29 -11.96
N GLU A 210 -6.28 -11.00 -10.83
CA GLU A 210 -7.02 -10.65 -9.62
C GLU A 210 -6.53 -9.35 -8.96
N GLN A 211 -5.37 -8.84 -9.38
CA GLN A 211 -4.78 -7.60 -8.89
C GLN A 211 -4.74 -6.50 -9.96
N THR A 212 -5.57 -6.59 -11.00
CA THR A 212 -5.62 -5.58 -12.08
C THR A 212 -6.67 -4.49 -11.87
N TRP A 213 -7.11 -4.25 -10.64
CA TRP A 213 -8.00 -3.17 -10.23
C TRP A 213 -7.24 -1.86 -9.90
N GLY A 214 -7.95 -0.82 -9.53
CA GLY A 214 -7.38 0.45 -9.07
C GLY A 214 -7.04 1.39 -10.22
N VAL A 215 -5.79 1.86 -10.33
CA VAL A 215 -5.39 2.81 -11.37
C VAL A 215 -5.60 2.29 -12.80
N SER A 216 -5.74 0.99 -13.00
CA SER A 216 -6.10 0.42 -14.30
C SER A 216 -7.50 0.81 -14.77
N ALA A 217 -8.38 1.24 -13.87
CA ALA A 217 -9.76 1.66 -14.19
C ALA A 217 -9.83 2.93 -15.06
N VAL A 218 -8.72 3.66 -15.19
CA VAL A 218 -8.61 4.84 -16.06
C VAL A 218 -7.89 4.57 -17.37
N GLY A 219 -7.27 3.40 -17.52
CA GLY A 219 -6.66 2.97 -18.78
C GLY A 219 -7.71 2.49 -19.77
N GLY A 220 -7.50 2.75 -21.06
CA GLY A 220 -8.32 2.18 -22.12
C GLY A 220 -8.25 0.66 -22.13
N SER A 221 -9.33 -0.03 -22.58
CA SER A 221 -9.32 -1.48 -22.76
C SER A 221 -8.19 -1.91 -23.70
N GLY A 222 -7.43 -2.94 -23.30
CA GLY A 222 -6.30 -3.44 -24.09
C GLY A 222 -5.06 -2.56 -24.10
N THR A 223 -5.07 -1.39 -23.43
CA THR A 223 -3.88 -0.54 -23.38
C THR A 223 -2.82 -1.06 -22.42
N PRO A 224 -1.53 -0.78 -22.68
CA PRO A 224 -0.45 -1.14 -21.77
C PRO A 224 -0.65 -0.54 -20.38
N ARG A 225 -0.44 -1.35 -19.35
CA ARG A 225 -0.46 -0.93 -17.97
C ARG A 225 0.60 -1.65 -17.16
N ALA A 226 1.13 -0.99 -16.16
CA ALA A 226 2.05 -1.56 -15.19
C ALA A 226 1.69 -0.98 -13.82
N LEU A 227 1.30 -1.83 -12.87
CA LEU A 227 0.74 -1.35 -11.61
C LEU A 227 1.16 -2.19 -10.41
N LYS A 228 0.96 -1.65 -9.23
CA LYS A 228 1.03 -2.36 -7.97
C LYS A 228 -0.07 -1.88 -7.03
N ASN A 229 -0.80 -2.82 -6.49
CA ASN A 229 -1.85 -2.56 -5.51
C ASN A 229 -1.39 -2.92 -4.10
N GLY A 230 -2.02 -2.29 -3.11
CA GLY A 230 -1.80 -2.55 -1.70
C GLY A 230 -3.09 -2.43 -0.91
N TRP A 231 -3.31 -3.34 0.03
CA TRP A 231 -4.47 -3.31 0.92
C TRP A 231 -4.08 -3.83 2.30
N LEU A 232 -4.67 -3.22 3.33
CA LEU A 232 -4.41 -3.55 4.72
C LEU A 232 -5.67 -3.27 5.54
N GLN A 233 -6.15 -4.27 6.28
CA GLN A 233 -7.17 -4.06 7.29
C GLN A 233 -6.51 -3.66 8.61
N ARG A 234 -7.03 -2.60 9.24
CA ARG A 234 -6.53 -2.11 10.51
C ARG A 234 -7.08 -2.93 11.67
N ASN A 235 -6.20 -3.55 12.46
CA ASN A 235 -6.59 -4.37 13.61
C ASN A 235 -7.38 -3.59 14.67
N THR A 236 -7.12 -2.27 14.79
CA THR A 236 -7.74 -1.42 15.83
C THR A 236 -9.13 -0.90 15.45
N SER A 237 -9.39 -0.67 14.17
CA SER A 237 -10.64 -0.07 13.70
C SER A 237 -11.45 -1.01 12.79
N GLY A 238 -10.85 -2.09 12.30
CA GLY A 238 -11.45 -2.94 11.27
C GLY A 238 -11.54 -2.29 9.87
N LEU A 239 -11.18 -1.02 9.75
CA LEU A 239 -11.24 -0.27 8.48
C LEU A 239 -10.07 -0.65 7.56
N TRP A 240 -10.26 -0.39 6.26
CA TRP A 240 -9.32 -0.76 5.22
C TRP A 240 -8.57 0.45 4.66
N ASP A 241 -7.27 0.27 4.50
CA ASP A 241 -6.40 1.11 3.68
C ASP A 241 -6.22 0.41 2.34
N VAL A 242 -6.55 1.08 1.24
CA VAL A 242 -6.47 0.53 -0.11
C VAL A 242 -5.76 1.53 -1.02
N ASN A 243 -4.71 1.07 -1.70
CA ASN A 243 -3.85 1.92 -2.52
C ASN A 243 -3.61 1.28 -3.88
N SER A 244 -3.38 2.10 -4.90
CA SER A 244 -3.01 1.65 -6.23
C SER A 244 -2.07 2.66 -6.89
N VAL A 245 -0.96 2.19 -7.45
CA VAL A 245 0.03 3.03 -8.11
C VAL A 245 0.49 2.37 -9.41
N GLY A 246 0.76 3.16 -10.45
CA GLY A 246 1.24 2.58 -11.69
C GLY A 246 1.33 3.55 -12.85
N GLN A 247 1.71 3.00 -14.00
CA GLN A 247 1.64 3.65 -15.30
C GLN A 247 0.48 3.05 -16.08
N VAL A 248 -0.35 3.92 -16.64
CA VAL A 248 -1.51 3.58 -17.47
C VAL A 248 -1.55 4.50 -18.70
N THR A 249 -2.31 4.09 -19.72
CA THR A 249 -2.52 4.94 -20.90
C THR A 249 -3.91 5.57 -20.82
N VAL A 250 -3.97 6.90 -20.72
CA VAL A 250 -5.20 7.71 -20.64
C VAL A 250 -5.28 8.61 -21.87
N LYS A 251 -6.36 8.50 -22.64
CA LYS A 251 -6.57 9.32 -23.86
C LYS A 251 -5.35 9.29 -24.81
N GLY A 252 -4.64 8.16 -24.89
CA GLY A 252 -3.44 7.99 -25.70
C GLY A 252 -2.12 8.42 -25.05
N HIS A 253 -2.14 9.07 -23.90
CA HIS A 253 -0.98 9.52 -23.16
C HIS A 253 -0.58 8.52 -22.06
N ARG A 254 0.72 8.35 -21.86
CA ARG A 254 1.26 7.58 -20.74
C ARG A 254 1.20 8.42 -19.47
N CYS A 255 0.40 8.01 -18.53
CA CYS A 255 0.23 8.70 -17.24
C CYS A 255 0.75 7.85 -16.09
N LEU A 256 1.48 8.48 -15.18
CA LEU A 256 1.75 7.94 -13.85
C LEU A 256 0.60 8.34 -12.94
N VAL A 257 0.02 7.37 -12.26
CA VAL A 257 -1.10 7.59 -11.36
C VAL A 257 -0.80 6.93 -10.02
N ALA A 258 -0.98 7.66 -8.94
CA ALA A 258 -0.89 7.15 -7.57
C ALA A 258 -2.15 7.56 -6.82
N VAL A 259 -2.89 6.58 -6.30
CA VAL A 259 -4.06 6.80 -5.44
C VAL A 259 -3.84 6.10 -4.12
N LEU A 260 -3.89 6.86 -3.05
CA LEU A 260 -3.74 6.39 -1.67
C LEU A 260 -5.04 6.65 -0.92
N SER A 261 -5.51 5.67 -0.15
CA SER A 261 -6.74 5.83 0.63
C SER A 261 -6.69 5.11 1.97
N ASN A 262 -7.55 5.54 2.89
CA ASN A 262 -7.78 4.87 4.17
C ASN A 262 -9.23 5.03 4.66
N GLY A 263 -9.62 4.20 5.61
CA GLY A 263 -10.87 4.36 6.34
C GLY A 263 -12.09 3.73 5.67
N SER A 264 -11.93 2.91 4.62
CA SER A 264 -13.03 2.21 3.97
C SER A 264 -13.58 1.08 4.85
N ALA A 265 -14.90 0.86 4.82
CA ALA A 265 -15.55 -0.18 5.62
C ALA A 265 -15.20 -1.60 5.16
N SER A 266 -14.95 -1.77 3.86
CA SER A 266 -14.53 -3.04 3.27
C SER A 266 -13.41 -2.83 2.25
N MET A 267 -12.75 -3.93 1.84
CA MET A 267 -11.78 -3.90 0.75
C MET A 267 -12.44 -3.47 -0.57
N SER A 268 -13.65 -3.93 -0.85
CA SER A 268 -14.40 -3.57 -2.07
C SER A 268 -14.77 -2.09 -2.11
N ASP A 269 -15.17 -1.50 -0.97
CA ASP A 269 -15.42 -0.06 -0.88
C ASP A 269 -14.13 0.75 -1.10
N GLY A 270 -13.01 0.25 -0.54
CA GLY A 270 -11.69 0.85 -0.76
C GLY A 270 -11.26 0.80 -2.22
N ILE A 271 -11.46 -0.32 -2.92
CA ILE A 271 -11.20 -0.44 -4.36
C ILE A 271 -12.07 0.56 -5.13
N SER A 272 -13.38 0.60 -4.83
CA SER A 272 -14.33 1.52 -5.46
C SER A 272 -13.94 2.99 -5.24
N LEU A 273 -13.47 3.34 -4.03
CA LEU A 273 -12.98 4.68 -3.72
C LEU A 273 -11.74 5.01 -4.56
N VAL A 274 -10.76 4.14 -4.59
CA VAL A 274 -9.51 4.31 -5.38
C VAL A 274 -9.83 4.50 -6.86
N GLU A 275 -10.72 3.68 -7.43
CA GLU A 275 -11.07 3.77 -8.85
C GLU A 275 -11.85 5.04 -9.19
N ARG A 276 -12.78 5.49 -8.34
CA ARG A 276 -13.46 6.77 -8.52
C ARG A 276 -12.48 7.92 -8.47
N THR A 277 -11.64 7.96 -7.42
CA THR A 277 -10.63 9.01 -7.26
C THR A 277 -9.64 9.04 -8.43
N ALA A 278 -9.25 7.88 -8.97
CA ALA A 278 -8.43 7.82 -10.17
C ALA A 278 -9.13 8.44 -11.38
N ARG A 279 -10.43 8.13 -11.61
CA ARG A 279 -11.21 8.70 -12.73
C ARG A 279 -11.37 10.21 -12.61
N GLU A 280 -11.68 10.70 -11.42
CA GLU A 280 -11.79 12.15 -11.15
C GLU A 280 -10.46 12.87 -11.40
N ALA A 281 -9.34 12.23 -11.04
CA ALA A 281 -8.01 12.83 -11.19
C ALA A 281 -7.50 12.92 -12.64
N VAL A 282 -8.04 12.12 -13.57
CA VAL A 282 -7.64 12.11 -14.99
C VAL A 282 -8.71 12.70 -15.93
N ALA A 283 -9.83 13.16 -15.38
CA ALA A 283 -10.92 13.76 -16.15
C ALA A 283 -10.47 15.09 -16.79
#